data_99b7170bce6dd47f9663857c45f856b5
#
_entry.id   99b7170bce6dd47f9663857c45f856b5
#
_cell.length_a   1.000
_cell.length_b   1.000
_cell.length_c   1.000
_cell.angle_alpha   90.00
_cell.angle_beta   90.00
_cell.angle_gamma   90.00
#
_symmetry.space_group_name_H-M   'P 1'
#
loop_
_entity.id
_entity.type
_entity.pdbx_description
1 polymer ?
#
loop_
_entity_poly.entity_id
_entity_poly.type
_entity_poly.pdbx_seq_one_letter_code
_entity_poly.pdbx_strand_id
1 'polypeptide(L)'
;MGAGSAGCVLANRLSEDRDSRVLLVESGGSDSSIFIQMPTALSYPLNTPKYNWDYVSAAEPYLNGRQLDCHRGKVLGGSSSINGMVYVRGHARDFDEWQALGASNWDYAHCLPYFKKAESWIGVSDEYRASDGPLAVNLGNEMRNPLYQAFVDAGIEAGYNATEDYNGKMQEGFGPMQMTVKNGVRCSTSLAYLKPAKSRPNLTIRTKVLVEKVLLEGKRAVGIQYQHKGISYQVMAQREVILSAGSIGSPHLLQLSGIGPADVLKDAGIELKHELRGVGQNLQDHLEFYFQYRCKQPITLNGKLDPLSKLLIGMRWFFFKTGLGASNHFESCGFIRSRAGVEWPDMQYHFLPAAMRYDGKSAFDGHGFQVHIGHNKPSSRGWVKALSADPGEKPMIQFNYLQEQADIEGFRACVRLTREILNQPAMDPYRAGEIQPGE
;
A
#
# COMPACT_ATOMS: atom_id res chain seq x y z
N MET A 1 10.86 8.19 -13.67
CA MET A 1 11.80 7.38 -12.88
C MET A 1 11.03 6.72 -11.76
N GLY A 2 11.16 5.36 -11.63
CA GLY A 2 10.36 4.49 -10.79
C GLY A 2 9.14 3.95 -11.54
N ALA A 3 9.09 2.63 -11.77
CA ALA A 3 7.97 1.94 -12.39
C ALA A 3 6.98 1.40 -11.33
N GLY A 4 6.73 2.20 -10.30
CA GLY A 4 5.71 1.94 -9.30
C GLY A 4 4.30 2.29 -9.79
N SER A 5 3.35 2.45 -8.86
CA SER A 5 1.95 2.71 -9.19
C SER A 5 1.78 3.93 -10.10
N ALA A 6 2.37 5.06 -9.74
CA ALA A 6 2.29 6.28 -10.55
C ALA A 6 3.06 6.16 -11.88
N GLY A 7 4.30 5.61 -11.84
CA GLY A 7 5.15 5.51 -13.02
C GLY A 7 4.60 4.62 -14.12
N CYS A 8 3.92 3.51 -13.77
CA CYS A 8 3.25 2.64 -14.73
C CYS A 8 2.09 3.36 -15.43
N VAL A 9 1.30 4.14 -14.67
CA VAL A 9 0.19 4.94 -15.22
C VAL A 9 0.73 6.00 -16.18
N LEU A 10 1.72 6.78 -15.72
CA LEU A 10 2.33 7.85 -16.51
C LEU A 10 2.98 7.33 -17.80
N ALA A 11 3.73 6.21 -17.70
CA ALA A 11 4.33 5.59 -18.88
C ALA A 11 3.28 5.14 -19.90
N ASN A 12 2.17 4.56 -19.41
CA ASN A 12 1.05 4.19 -20.30
C ASN A 12 0.45 5.44 -20.97
N ARG A 13 0.03 6.44 -20.18
CA ARG A 13 -0.71 7.58 -20.69
C ARG A 13 0.13 8.49 -21.59
N LEU A 14 1.37 8.78 -21.21
CA LEU A 14 2.27 9.61 -22.02
C LEU A 14 2.67 8.95 -23.35
N SER A 15 2.74 7.61 -23.38
CA SER A 15 3.08 6.90 -24.63
C SER A 15 1.87 6.65 -25.53
N GLU A 16 0.65 7.07 -25.17
CA GLU A 16 -0.52 7.11 -26.08
C GLU A 16 -0.28 8.09 -27.23
N ASP A 17 0.35 9.22 -26.93
CA ASP A 17 0.85 10.14 -27.96
C ASP A 17 2.11 9.54 -28.60
N ARG A 18 2.04 9.23 -29.90
CA ARG A 18 3.12 8.59 -30.67
C ARG A 18 4.34 9.48 -30.86
N ASP A 19 4.18 10.79 -30.76
CA ASP A 19 5.25 11.78 -30.89
C ASP A 19 6.02 11.97 -29.55
N SER A 20 5.48 11.45 -28.45
CA SER A 20 6.13 11.47 -27.15
C SER A 20 6.96 10.21 -26.93
N ARG A 21 8.28 10.35 -26.91
CA ARG A 21 9.21 9.25 -26.54
C ARG A 21 9.36 9.18 -25.05
N VAL A 22 9.01 8.03 -24.44
CA VAL A 22 9.01 7.81 -23.01
C VAL A 22 10.07 6.79 -22.62
N LEU A 23 10.98 7.16 -21.71
CA LEU A 23 11.90 6.24 -21.05
C LEU A 23 11.44 6.02 -19.62
N LEU A 24 11.03 4.80 -19.29
CA LEU A 24 10.71 4.36 -17.91
C LEU A 24 11.88 3.56 -17.36
N VAL A 25 12.44 4.00 -16.23
CA VAL A 25 13.54 3.30 -15.53
C VAL A 25 13.07 2.78 -14.18
N GLU A 26 13.48 1.56 -13.81
CA GLU A 26 13.13 0.88 -12.58
C GLU A 26 14.36 0.17 -11.99
N SER A 27 14.57 0.33 -10.69
CA SER A 27 15.68 -0.30 -9.97
C SER A 27 15.50 -1.82 -9.84
N GLY A 28 14.28 -2.28 -9.68
CA GLY A 28 13.93 -3.69 -9.60
C GLY A 28 13.87 -4.38 -10.96
N GLY A 29 13.49 -5.65 -10.90
CA GLY A 29 13.32 -6.51 -12.08
C GLY A 29 11.86 -6.67 -12.52
N SER A 30 11.60 -7.77 -13.25
CA SER A 30 10.27 -8.17 -13.71
C SER A 30 9.39 -8.66 -12.57
N ASP A 31 8.09 -8.38 -12.68
CA ASP A 31 7.00 -8.84 -11.81
C ASP A 31 6.40 -10.21 -12.21
N SER A 32 7.05 -10.94 -13.12
CA SER A 32 6.54 -12.21 -13.66
C SER A 32 6.58 -13.39 -12.69
N SER A 33 7.03 -13.19 -11.44
CA SER A 33 7.09 -14.24 -10.42
C SER A 33 5.70 -14.74 -10.04
N ILE A 34 5.55 -16.07 -9.91
CA ILE A 34 4.33 -16.71 -9.39
C ILE A 34 3.95 -16.17 -8.00
N PHE A 35 4.93 -15.88 -7.14
CA PHE A 35 4.69 -15.35 -5.80
C PHE A 35 4.19 -13.90 -5.79
N ILE A 36 4.44 -13.14 -6.85
CA ILE A 36 3.83 -11.82 -7.05
C ILE A 36 2.42 -11.96 -7.60
N GLN A 37 2.23 -12.87 -8.58
CA GLN A 37 0.97 -13.00 -9.30
C GLN A 37 -0.12 -13.70 -8.48
N MET A 38 0.23 -14.64 -7.60
CA MET A 38 -0.71 -15.39 -6.77
C MET A 38 -1.10 -14.58 -5.53
N PRO A 39 -2.36 -14.14 -5.38
CA PRO A 39 -2.78 -13.26 -4.30
C PRO A 39 -2.45 -13.75 -2.89
N THR A 40 -2.71 -15.01 -2.58
CA THR A 40 -2.43 -15.60 -1.26
C THR A 40 -0.94 -15.65 -0.90
N ALA A 41 -0.04 -15.50 -1.89
CA ALA A 41 1.40 -15.55 -1.66
C ALA A 41 2.03 -14.21 -1.25
N LEU A 42 1.23 -13.23 -0.87
CA LEU A 42 1.65 -11.84 -0.62
C LEU A 42 2.82 -11.68 0.36
N SER A 43 2.97 -12.57 1.35
CA SER A 43 4.08 -12.53 2.30
C SER A 43 5.44 -12.85 1.67
N TYR A 44 5.50 -13.62 0.59
CA TYR A 44 6.76 -13.97 -0.06
C TYR A 44 7.48 -12.76 -0.69
N PRO A 45 6.84 -11.97 -1.58
CA PRO A 45 7.51 -10.81 -2.15
C PRO A 45 7.81 -9.72 -1.12
N LEU A 46 7.01 -9.58 -0.05
CA LEU A 46 7.28 -8.67 1.06
C LEU A 46 8.60 -8.99 1.77
N ASN A 47 8.86 -10.28 2.01
CA ASN A 47 10.04 -10.75 2.75
C ASN A 47 11.21 -11.19 1.83
N THR A 48 11.23 -10.72 0.57
CA THR A 48 12.27 -11.10 -0.38
C THR A 48 13.02 -9.87 -0.90
N PRO A 49 14.32 -9.67 -0.59
CA PRO A 49 15.11 -8.51 -1.01
C PRO A 49 15.15 -8.27 -2.52
N LYS A 50 14.86 -9.30 -3.31
CA LYS A 50 14.73 -9.21 -4.77
C LYS A 50 13.59 -8.31 -5.22
N TYR A 51 12.50 -8.22 -4.42
CA TYR A 51 11.27 -7.52 -4.75
C TYR A 51 10.96 -6.36 -3.81
N ASN A 52 11.71 -6.26 -2.70
CA ASN A 52 11.55 -5.26 -1.65
C ASN A 52 12.85 -4.47 -1.50
N TRP A 53 12.74 -3.18 -1.19
CA TRP A 53 13.90 -2.34 -0.85
C TRP A 53 14.49 -2.66 0.53
N ASP A 54 13.74 -3.39 1.37
CA ASP A 54 14.12 -3.71 2.75
C ASP A 54 14.49 -2.47 3.56
N TYR A 55 13.70 -1.41 3.43
CA TYR A 55 13.84 -0.26 4.32
C TYR A 55 13.41 -0.62 5.72
N VAL A 56 14.08 -0.04 6.69
CA VAL A 56 13.76 -0.13 8.12
C VAL A 56 13.75 1.29 8.67
N SER A 57 12.82 1.61 9.56
CA SER A 57 12.81 2.91 10.21
C SER A 57 14.04 3.10 11.09
N ALA A 58 14.41 4.33 11.37
CA ALA A 58 15.26 4.64 12.52
C ALA A 58 14.57 4.16 13.81
N ALA A 59 15.30 4.14 14.91
CA ALA A 59 14.71 3.83 16.21
C ALA A 59 13.60 4.84 16.55
N GLU A 60 12.35 4.36 16.63
CA GLU A 60 11.18 5.20 16.89
C GLU A 60 11.13 5.61 18.37
N PRO A 61 11.30 6.92 18.67
CA PRO A 61 11.53 7.37 20.05
C PRO A 61 10.31 7.14 20.96
N TYR A 62 9.11 7.19 20.39
CA TYR A 62 7.85 7.01 21.14
C TYR A 62 7.34 5.56 21.10
N LEU A 63 8.09 4.64 20.51
CA LEU A 63 7.84 3.20 20.50
C LEU A 63 8.95 2.40 21.20
N ASN A 64 9.52 2.95 22.26
CA ASN A 64 10.61 2.31 23.03
C ASN A 64 11.83 1.96 22.15
N GLY A 65 12.16 2.79 21.19
CA GLY A 65 13.30 2.58 20.29
C GLY A 65 13.13 1.44 19.28
N ARG A 66 11.92 0.93 19.08
CA ARG A 66 11.67 -0.11 18.07
C ARG A 66 11.96 0.41 16.67
N GLN A 67 12.53 -0.45 15.84
CA GLN A 67 12.65 -0.26 14.41
C GLN A 67 11.58 -1.07 13.70
N LEU A 68 10.95 -0.47 12.69
CA LEU A 68 9.84 -1.07 11.96
C LEU A 68 10.21 -1.29 10.49
N ASP A 69 9.84 -2.45 9.97
CA ASP A 69 9.99 -2.74 8.54
C ASP A 69 9.14 -1.79 7.70
N CYS A 70 9.76 -1.24 6.67
CA CYS A 70 9.15 -0.27 5.78
C CYS A 70 9.15 -0.82 4.35
N HIS A 71 8.28 -1.80 4.10
CA HIS A 71 8.22 -2.52 2.83
C HIS A 71 7.89 -1.58 1.66
N ARG A 72 8.75 -1.54 0.63
CA ARG A 72 8.54 -0.79 -0.62
C ARG A 72 9.01 -1.64 -1.80
N GLY A 73 8.16 -1.74 -2.82
CA GLY A 73 8.44 -2.60 -3.97
C GLY A 73 9.64 -2.14 -4.79
N LYS A 74 10.54 -3.07 -5.07
CA LYS A 74 11.72 -2.94 -5.97
C LYS A 74 11.53 -3.86 -7.16
N VAL A 75 10.55 -3.53 -7.99
CA VAL A 75 10.05 -4.39 -9.08
C VAL A 75 9.12 -3.58 -9.98
N LEU A 76 8.89 -4.00 -11.24
CA LEU A 76 7.84 -3.42 -12.07
C LEU A 76 6.49 -3.47 -11.36
N GLY A 77 5.76 -2.35 -11.36
CA GLY A 77 4.56 -2.14 -10.56
C GLY A 77 4.84 -1.61 -9.14
N GLY A 78 6.11 -1.58 -8.71
CA GLY A 78 6.48 -1.09 -7.38
C GLY A 78 5.72 -1.79 -6.26
N SER A 79 5.24 -1.02 -5.28
CA SER A 79 4.51 -1.57 -4.14
C SER A 79 3.16 -2.19 -4.52
N SER A 80 2.54 -1.86 -5.67
CA SER A 80 1.35 -2.56 -6.14
C SER A 80 1.61 -4.04 -6.50
N SER A 81 2.86 -4.40 -6.75
CA SER A 81 3.29 -5.78 -7.01
C SER A 81 3.57 -6.59 -5.74
N ILE A 82 3.64 -5.95 -4.56
CA ILE A 82 3.96 -6.63 -3.29
C ILE A 82 2.97 -6.35 -2.16
N ASN A 83 2.03 -5.40 -2.31
CA ASN A 83 1.05 -5.03 -1.30
C ASN A 83 -0.02 -6.12 -1.05
N GLY A 84 -0.90 -5.89 -0.07
CA GLY A 84 -2.03 -6.76 0.26
C GLY A 84 -3.21 -6.69 -0.71
N MET A 85 -3.12 -5.93 -1.81
CA MET A 85 -4.16 -5.78 -2.85
C MET A 85 -5.50 -5.20 -2.37
N VAL A 86 -5.59 -4.72 -1.15
CA VAL A 86 -6.79 -4.05 -0.66
C VAL A 86 -7.00 -2.75 -1.47
N TYR A 87 -8.23 -2.53 -1.95
CA TYR A 87 -8.60 -1.34 -2.71
C TYR A 87 -9.49 -0.44 -1.88
N VAL A 88 -8.94 0.66 -1.42
CA VAL A 88 -9.63 1.70 -0.65
C VAL A 88 -9.33 3.06 -1.26
N ARG A 89 -10.36 3.86 -1.50
CA ARG A 89 -10.22 5.31 -1.76
C ARG A 89 -10.21 6.06 -0.44
N GLY A 90 -9.50 7.17 -0.37
CA GLY A 90 -9.66 8.11 0.72
C GLY A 90 -11.11 8.59 0.84
N HIS A 91 -11.54 9.01 2.02
CA HIS A 91 -12.83 9.65 2.21
C HIS A 91 -12.90 10.96 1.38
N ALA A 92 -14.08 11.34 0.92
CA ALA A 92 -14.24 12.58 0.11
C ALA A 92 -13.60 13.80 0.78
N ARG A 93 -13.76 13.95 2.09
CA ARG A 93 -13.21 15.06 2.85
C ARG A 93 -11.69 15.05 2.99
N ASP A 94 -11.01 13.92 2.78
CA ASP A 94 -9.53 13.88 2.74
C ASP A 94 -9.00 14.69 1.56
N PHE A 95 -9.69 14.62 0.42
CA PHE A 95 -9.35 15.38 -0.78
C PHE A 95 -9.76 16.84 -0.67
N ASP A 96 -10.92 17.12 -0.08
CA ASP A 96 -11.38 18.49 0.19
C ASP A 96 -10.40 19.20 1.14
N GLU A 97 -9.86 18.48 2.13
CA GLU A 97 -8.81 18.99 3.03
C GLU A 97 -7.50 19.29 2.26
N TRP A 98 -7.10 18.44 1.30
CA TRP A 98 -5.94 18.73 0.46
C TRP A 98 -6.11 20.05 -0.31
N GLN A 99 -7.29 20.29 -0.87
CA GLN A 99 -7.59 21.55 -1.53
C GLN A 99 -7.53 22.73 -0.55
N ALA A 100 -8.11 22.60 0.63
CA ALA A 100 -8.07 23.62 1.67
C ALA A 100 -6.64 23.94 2.13
N LEU A 101 -5.75 22.95 2.11
CA LEU A 101 -4.31 23.10 2.41
C LEU A 101 -3.50 23.67 1.23
N GLY A 102 -4.12 24.00 0.10
CA GLY A 102 -3.49 24.69 -1.04
C GLY A 102 -3.26 23.82 -2.28
N ALA A 103 -3.64 22.53 -2.27
CA ALA A 103 -3.60 21.68 -3.45
C ALA A 103 -4.82 21.94 -4.35
N SER A 104 -4.82 23.05 -5.10
CA SER A 104 -5.93 23.44 -5.97
C SER A 104 -6.29 22.32 -6.97
N ASN A 105 -7.59 22.07 -7.16
CA ASN A 105 -8.15 21.02 -8.03
C ASN A 105 -7.86 19.57 -7.53
N TRP A 106 -7.57 19.39 -6.24
CA TRP A 106 -7.43 18.10 -5.60
C TRP A 106 -8.56 17.77 -4.63
N ASP A 107 -9.69 18.53 -4.65
CA ASP A 107 -10.90 18.12 -3.95
C ASP A 107 -11.50 16.85 -4.56
N TYR A 108 -12.46 16.28 -3.83
CA TYR A 108 -13.05 14.99 -4.25
C TYR A 108 -13.75 15.08 -5.62
N ALA A 109 -14.42 16.19 -5.92
CA ALA A 109 -15.12 16.35 -7.19
C ALA A 109 -14.17 16.31 -8.40
N HIS A 110 -12.97 16.89 -8.26
CA HIS A 110 -11.93 16.82 -9.29
C HIS A 110 -11.24 15.44 -9.32
N CYS A 111 -11.10 14.74 -8.20
CA CYS A 111 -10.45 13.44 -8.12
C CYS A 111 -11.34 12.27 -8.57
N LEU A 112 -12.64 12.32 -8.30
CA LEU A 112 -13.58 11.25 -8.61
C LEU A 112 -13.56 10.77 -10.07
N PRO A 113 -13.53 11.65 -11.10
CA PRO A 113 -13.44 11.22 -12.49
C PRO A 113 -12.19 10.36 -12.78
N TYR A 114 -11.08 10.61 -12.09
CA TYR A 114 -9.84 9.84 -12.23
C TYR A 114 -9.91 8.49 -11.50
N PHE A 115 -10.57 8.40 -10.36
CA PHE A 115 -10.88 7.12 -9.73
C PHE A 115 -11.72 6.25 -10.66
N LYS A 116 -12.79 6.80 -11.22
CA LYS A 116 -13.64 6.11 -12.19
C LYS A 116 -12.86 5.68 -13.44
N LYS A 117 -12.04 6.56 -14.00
CA LYS A 117 -11.18 6.27 -15.17
C LYS A 117 -10.16 5.16 -14.88
N ALA A 118 -9.73 5.00 -13.64
CA ALA A 118 -8.73 4.02 -13.26
C ALA A 118 -9.31 2.61 -13.09
N GLU A 119 -10.54 2.47 -12.56
CA GLU A 119 -11.07 1.18 -12.10
C GLU A 119 -11.92 0.44 -13.13
N SER A 120 -11.92 -0.88 -13.00
CA SER A 120 -12.89 -1.79 -13.61
C SER A 120 -13.56 -2.54 -12.47
N TRP A 121 -14.64 -1.94 -11.95
CA TRP A 121 -15.44 -2.49 -10.86
C TRP A 121 -16.30 -3.65 -11.34
N ILE A 122 -16.34 -4.75 -10.59
CA ILE A 122 -17.14 -5.93 -10.92
C ILE A 122 -18.66 -5.72 -10.75
N GLY A 123 -19.05 -4.81 -9.86
CA GLY A 123 -20.45 -4.47 -9.62
C GLY A 123 -21.02 -3.49 -10.63
N VAL A 124 -22.17 -2.91 -10.31
CA VAL A 124 -22.85 -1.94 -11.17
C VAL A 124 -22.10 -0.60 -11.15
N SER A 125 -21.95 0.00 -12.34
CA SER A 125 -21.45 1.37 -12.48
C SER A 125 -22.52 2.37 -12.05
N ASP A 126 -22.09 3.42 -11.34
CA ASP A 126 -22.96 4.47 -10.83
C ASP A 126 -22.27 5.85 -10.82
N GLU A 127 -22.74 6.75 -9.96
CA GLU A 127 -22.15 8.07 -9.77
C GLU A 127 -20.68 7.98 -9.31
N TYR A 128 -20.35 6.98 -8.48
CA TYR A 128 -19.04 6.82 -7.83
C TYR A 128 -18.14 5.79 -8.53
N ARG A 129 -18.71 4.80 -9.21
CA ARG A 129 -18.02 3.62 -9.72
C ARG A 129 -18.06 3.53 -11.24
N ALA A 130 -17.03 2.87 -11.83
CA ALA A 130 -16.96 2.56 -13.25
C ALA A 130 -16.37 1.18 -13.52
N SER A 131 -16.66 0.59 -14.69
CA SER A 131 -16.29 -0.78 -15.03
C SER A 131 -15.35 -0.91 -16.23
N ASP A 132 -14.91 0.21 -16.82
CA ASP A 132 -14.18 0.27 -18.09
C ASP A 132 -12.70 0.66 -17.95
N GLY A 133 -12.24 0.91 -16.73
CA GLY A 133 -10.83 1.23 -16.45
C GLY A 133 -9.91 0.01 -16.45
N PRO A 134 -8.60 0.22 -16.44
CA PRO A 134 -7.62 -0.86 -16.55
C PRO A 134 -7.40 -1.65 -15.24
N LEU A 135 -7.66 -1.04 -14.07
CA LEU A 135 -7.42 -1.65 -12.77
C LEU A 135 -8.66 -2.44 -12.31
N ALA A 136 -8.57 -3.76 -12.35
CA ALA A 136 -9.67 -4.61 -11.91
C ALA A 136 -9.84 -4.53 -10.39
N VAL A 137 -11.11 -4.36 -9.95
CA VAL A 137 -11.52 -4.34 -8.55
C VAL A 137 -12.66 -5.33 -8.34
N ASN A 138 -12.53 -6.25 -7.39
CA ASN A 138 -13.53 -7.27 -7.08
C ASN A 138 -13.63 -7.56 -5.57
N LEU A 139 -14.50 -8.52 -5.20
CA LEU A 139 -14.76 -8.95 -3.82
C LEU A 139 -14.08 -10.27 -3.42
N GLY A 140 -13.07 -10.72 -4.17
CA GLY A 140 -12.31 -11.94 -3.87
C GLY A 140 -13.12 -13.21 -4.00
N ASN A 141 -13.23 -14.01 -2.92
CA ASN A 141 -14.00 -15.25 -2.84
C ASN A 141 -15.42 -15.03 -2.28
N GLU A 142 -15.95 -13.83 -2.35
CA GLU A 142 -17.33 -13.50 -1.96
C GLU A 142 -17.63 -13.83 -0.48
N MET A 143 -16.67 -13.57 0.41
CA MET A 143 -16.84 -13.78 1.86
C MET A 143 -17.25 -15.21 2.26
N ARG A 144 -16.80 -16.25 1.54
CA ARG A 144 -17.24 -17.65 1.77
C ARG A 144 -16.90 -18.22 3.15
N ASN A 145 -15.89 -17.69 3.84
CA ASN A 145 -15.61 -18.11 5.20
C ASN A 145 -16.61 -17.42 6.15
N PRO A 146 -17.35 -18.18 7.00
CA PRO A 146 -18.38 -17.59 7.86
C PRO A 146 -17.87 -16.56 8.85
N LEU A 147 -16.57 -16.56 9.16
CA LEU A 147 -15.94 -15.56 10.02
C LEU A 147 -16.02 -14.14 9.44
N TYR A 148 -16.04 -13.99 8.11
CA TYR A 148 -16.20 -12.66 7.50
C TYR A 148 -17.54 -12.04 7.80
N GLN A 149 -18.62 -12.82 7.63
CA GLN A 149 -19.97 -12.34 7.94
C GLN A 149 -20.14 -12.12 9.44
N ALA A 150 -19.63 -13.03 10.28
CA ALA A 150 -19.67 -12.87 11.74
C ALA A 150 -18.99 -11.56 12.20
N PHE A 151 -17.89 -11.16 11.55
CA PHE A 151 -17.24 -9.88 11.86
C PHE A 151 -18.10 -8.68 11.44
N VAL A 152 -18.75 -8.74 10.28
CA VAL A 152 -19.67 -7.69 9.82
C VAL A 152 -20.86 -7.58 10.76
N ASP A 153 -21.48 -8.72 11.12
CA ASP A 153 -22.62 -8.77 12.03
C ASP A 153 -22.24 -8.24 13.43
N ALA A 154 -21.04 -8.57 13.91
CA ALA A 154 -20.53 -8.04 15.18
C ALA A 154 -20.38 -6.50 15.14
N GLY A 155 -19.94 -5.93 14.02
CA GLY A 155 -19.92 -4.48 13.85
C GLY A 155 -21.32 -3.86 13.92
N ILE A 156 -22.31 -4.52 13.30
CA ILE A 156 -23.71 -4.06 13.32
C ILE A 156 -24.32 -4.19 14.74
N GLU A 157 -24.08 -5.31 15.42
CA GLU A 157 -24.51 -5.52 16.81
C GLU A 157 -23.88 -4.52 17.78
N ALA A 158 -22.66 -4.04 17.50
CA ALA A 158 -22.01 -2.96 18.25
C ALA A 158 -22.57 -1.56 17.94
N GLY A 159 -23.59 -1.46 17.06
CA GLY A 159 -24.29 -0.22 16.75
C GLY A 159 -23.75 0.55 15.54
N TYR A 160 -22.84 -0.04 14.76
CA TYR A 160 -22.35 0.56 13.52
C TYR A 160 -23.22 0.19 12.32
N ASN A 161 -23.12 0.98 11.25
CA ASN A 161 -23.84 0.71 10.02
C ASN A 161 -23.24 -0.46 9.23
N ALA A 162 -24.04 -1.09 8.38
CA ALA A 162 -23.54 -1.87 7.27
C ALA A 162 -23.19 -0.96 6.07
N THR A 163 -22.17 -1.32 5.30
CA THR A 163 -21.87 -0.69 4.00
C THR A 163 -21.70 -1.78 2.94
N GLU A 164 -22.39 -1.62 1.82
CA GLU A 164 -22.23 -2.52 0.67
C GLU A 164 -21.05 -2.10 -0.21
N ASP A 165 -20.72 -0.80 -0.19
CA ASP A 165 -19.64 -0.22 -0.97
C ASP A 165 -19.02 1.00 -0.27
N TYR A 166 -17.92 0.77 0.45
CA TYR A 166 -17.19 1.82 1.15
C TYR A 166 -16.39 2.76 0.22
N ASN A 167 -16.29 2.43 -1.07
CA ASN A 167 -15.73 3.31 -2.11
C ASN A 167 -16.82 4.07 -2.89
N GLY A 168 -18.09 3.83 -2.54
CA GLY A 168 -19.26 4.51 -3.09
C GLY A 168 -19.65 5.75 -2.29
N LYS A 169 -20.96 5.93 -2.11
CA LYS A 169 -21.55 7.10 -1.44
C LYS A 169 -21.18 7.21 0.05
N MET A 170 -21.09 6.07 0.75
CA MET A 170 -20.90 6.03 2.21
C MET A 170 -19.75 5.07 2.56
N GLN A 171 -18.65 5.63 3.06
CA GLN A 171 -17.52 4.83 3.50
C GLN A 171 -17.75 4.20 4.87
N GLU A 172 -18.42 4.90 5.79
CA GLU A 172 -18.62 4.46 7.17
C GLU A 172 -19.50 3.22 7.27
N GLY A 173 -19.02 2.20 7.97
CA GLY A 173 -19.74 0.96 8.24
C GLY A 173 -18.88 -0.30 8.06
N PHE A 174 -19.51 -1.46 8.29
CA PHE A 174 -18.91 -2.79 8.11
C PHE A 174 -19.45 -3.43 6.85
N GLY A 175 -18.58 -4.12 6.09
CA GLY A 175 -18.98 -4.76 4.84
C GLY A 175 -17.86 -5.53 4.15
N PRO A 176 -18.12 -5.99 2.91
CA PRO A 176 -17.16 -6.75 2.12
C PRO A 176 -15.99 -5.87 1.67
N MET A 177 -14.78 -6.40 1.79
CA MET A 177 -13.58 -5.69 1.35
C MET A 177 -13.27 -5.95 -0.11
N GLN A 178 -12.89 -4.88 -0.82
CA GLN A 178 -12.56 -4.90 -2.23
C GLN A 178 -11.06 -5.11 -2.44
N MET A 179 -10.70 -5.78 -3.54
CA MET A 179 -9.32 -6.07 -3.85
C MET A 179 -8.96 -5.90 -5.33
N THR A 180 -7.70 -5.54 -5.58
CA THR A 180 -7.14 -5.43 -6.94
C THR A 180 -6.66 -6.78 -7.43
N VAL A 181 -7.60 -7.62 -7.86
CA VAL A 181 -7.38 -8.95 -8.43
C VAL A 181 -8.14 -9.07 -9.75
N LYS A 182 -7.53 -9.64 -10.78
CA LYS A 182 -8.14 -9.90 -12.08
C LYS A 182 -8.06 -11.37 -12.42
N ASN A 183 -9.19 -12.06 -12.53
CA ASN A 183 -9.23 -13.50 -12.87
C ASN A 183 -8.30 -14.33 -11.96
N GLY A 184 -8.36 -14.09 -10.64
CA GLY A 184 -7.54 -14.78 -9.65
C GLY A 184 -6.06 -14.43 -9.64
N VAL A 185 -5.64 -13.38 -10.34
CA VAL A 185 -4.25 -12.89 -10.41
C VAL A 185 -4.19 -11.47 -9.88
N ARG A 186 -3.17 -11.12 -9.08
CA ARG A 186 -2.89 -9.75 -8.64
C ARG A 186 -2.95 -8.80 -9.83
N CYS A 187 -3.78 -7.78 -9.76
CA CYS A 187 -3.86 -6.69 -10.73
C CYS A 187 -2.98 -5.52 -10.28
N SER A 188 -1.65 -5.70 -10.36
CA SER A 188 -0.71 -4.60 -10.14
C SER A 188 -0.81 -3.56 -11.24
N THR A 189 -0.28 -2.36 -11.00
CA THR A 189 -0.21 -1.32 -12.05
C THR A 189 0.69 -1.72 -13.22
N SER A 190 1.66 -2.62 -13.01
CA SER A 190 2.40 -3.25 -14.10
C SER A 190 1.47 -4.06 -15.00
N LEU A 191 0.59 -4.89 -14.41
CA LEU A 191 -0.38 -5.67 -15.18
C LEU A 191 -1.45 -4.79 -15.84
N ALA A 192 -1.99 -3.82 -15.08
CA ALA A 192 -3.10 -2.99 -15.52
C ALA A 192 -2.71 -1.96 -16.60
N TYR A 193 -1.55 -1.33 -16.44
CA TYR A 193 -1.14 -0.20 -17.29
C TYR A 193 0.10 -0.49 -18.14
N LEU A 194 1.15 -1.05 -17.55
CA LEU A 194 2.43 -1.17 -18.27
C LEU A 194 2.40 -2.30 -19.30
N LYS A 195 1.82 -3.45 -18.95
CA LYS A 195 1.74 -4.62 -19.84
C LYS A 195 1.03 -4.30 -21.17
N PRO A 196 -0.13 -3.60 -21.21
CA PRO A 196 -0.77 -3.20 -22.47
C PRO A 196 0.05 -2.23 -23.32
N ALA A 197 0.86 -1.37 -22.69
CA ALA A 197 1.68 -0.37 -23.37
C ALA A 197 3.05 -0.88 -23.83
N LYS A 198 3.49 -2.03 -23.34
CA LYS A 198 4.86 -2.55 -23.52
C LYS A 198 5.31 -2.69 -24.98
N SER A 199 4.38 -2.93 -25.90
CA SER A 199 4.66 -3.10 -27.34
C SER A 199 4.71 -1.77 -28.12
N ARG A 200 4.42 -0.64 -27.49
CA ARG A 200 4.47 0.67 -28.14
C ARG A 200 5.91 1.05 -28.51
N PRO A 201 6.19 1.42 -29.75
CA PRO A 201 7.56 1.70 -30.22
C PRO A 201 8.20 2.93 -29.55
N ASN A 202 7.38 3.86 -29.06
CA ASN A 202 7.79 5.09 -28.39
C ASN A 202 7.95 4.94 -26.87
N LEU A 203 7.71 3.73 -26.30
CA LEU A 203 7.93 3.42 -24.88
C LEU A 203 9.14 2.49 -24.71
N THR A 204 10.18 2.97 -24.03
CA THR A 204 11.33 2.17 -23.61
C THR A 204 11.28 1.90 -22.12
N ILE A 205 11.33 0.63 -21.71
CA ILE A 205 11.35 0.22 -20.31
C ILE A 205 12.72 -0.38 -20.01
N ARG A 206 13.41 0.17 -19.00
CA ARG A 206 14.68 -0.36 -18.50
C ARG A 206 14.56 -0.74 -17.03
N THR A 207 14.82 -2.00 -16.73
CA THR A 207 14.83 -2.54 -15.36
C THR A 207 16.26 -2.77 -14.87
N LYS A 208 16.43 -2.95 -13.56
CA LYS A 208 17.73 -3.10 -12.90
C LYS A 208 18.64 -1.87 -13.13
N VAL A 209 18.02 -0.71 -13.07
CA VAL A 209 18.65 0.59 -13.29
C VAL A 209 18.47 1.43 -12.03
N LEU A 210 19.56 1.69 -11.32
CA LEU A 210 19.56 2.60 -10.18
C LEU A 210 19.81 4.02 -10.67
N VAL A 211 18.83 4.90 -10.49
CA VAL A 211 19.00 6.32 -10.79
C VAL A 211 19.83 6.96 -9.66
N GLU A 212 20.92 7.61 -10.04
CA GLU A 212 21.86 8.21 -9.11
C GLU A 212 21.47 9.64 -8.77
N LYS A 213 21.10 10.43 -9.79
CA LYS A 213 20.66 11.83 -9.64
C LYS A 213 19.94 12.36 -10.85
N VAL A 214 19.20 13.44 -10.66
CA VAL A 214 18.68 14.31 -11.70
C VAL A 214 19.77 15.27 -12.16
N LEU A 215 19.94 15.42 -13.46
CA LEU A 215 20.86 16.39 -14.07
C LEU A 215 20.17 17.74 -14.18
N LEU A 216 20.84 18.77 -13.71
CA LEU A 216 20.31 20.13 -13.66
C LEU A 216 21.19 21.09 -14.47
N GLU A 217 20.56 21.98 -15.24
CA GLU A 217 21.17 23.20 -15.79
C GLU A 217 20.50 24.40 -15.12
N GLY A 218 21.21 25.03 -14.20
CA GLY A 218 20.61 25.99 -13.28
C GLY A 218 19.48 25.35 -12.47
N LYS A 219 18.22 25.83 -12.64
CA LYS A 219 17.02 25.28 -11.99
C LYS A 219 16.20 24.33 -12.88
N ARG A 220 16.66 24.03 -14.08
CA ARG A 220 15.97 23.16 -15.03
C ARG A 220 16.49 21.73 -14.95
N ALA A 221 15.59 20.76 -14.78
CA ALA A 221 15.94 19.34 -14.92
C ALA A 221 16.06 18.98 -16.41
N VAL A 222 17.26 18.56 -16.81
CA VAL A 222 17.61 18.29 -18.23
C VAL A 222 17.88 16.82 -18.50
N GLY A 223 17.90 15.96 -17.50
CA GLY A 223 18.15 14.53 -17.69
C GLY A 223 18.34 13.79 -16.37
N ILE A 224 18.82 12.57 -16.48
CA ILE A 224 19.18 11.74 -15.32
C ILE A 224 20.53 11.07 -15.52
N GLN A 225 21.22 10.84 -14.41
CA GLN A 225 22.34 9.92 -14.33
C GLN A 225 21.86 8.63 -13.65
N TYR A 226 22.23 7.48 -14.21
CA TYR A 226 21.82 6.20 -13.69
C TYR A 226 22.90 5.14 -13.85
N GLN A 227 22.91 4.17 -12.96
CA GLN A 227 23.79 3.00 -13.04
C GLN A 227 23.05 1.79 -13.59
N HIS A 228 23.69 1.09 -14.52
CA HIS A 228 23.25 -0.22 -15.02
C HIS A 228 24.45 -1.14 -15.14
N LYS A 229 24.38 -2.31 -14.47
CA LYS A 229 25.47 -3.31 -14.44
C LYS A 229 26.84 -2.72 -14.01
N GLY A 230 26.83 -1.81 -13.02
CA GLY A 230 28.03 -1.20 -12.49
C GLY A 230 28.61 -0.04 -13.35
N ILE A 231 28.00 0.29 -14.48
CA ILE A 231 28.41 1.38 -15.37
C ILE A 231 27.40 2.54 -15.22
N SER A 232 27.91 3.75 -15.06
CA SER A 232 27.10 4.97 -15.02
C SER A 232 26.84 5.50 -16.42
N TYR A 233 25.61 5.91 -16.67
CA TYR A 233 25.12 6.46 -17.93
C TYR A 233 24.39 7.77 -17.68
N GLN A 234 24.35 8.62 -18.68
CA GLN A 234 23.50 9.82 -18.70
C GLN A 234 22.52 9.74 -19.84
N VAL A 235 21.32 10.24 -19.62
CA VAL A 235 20.31 10.42 -20.66
C VAL A 235 19.63 11.77 -20.48
N MET A 236 19.55 12.52 -21.59
CA MET A 236 18.96 13.85 -21.60
C MET A 236 17.46 13.75 -21.91
N ALA A 237 16.68 14.60 -21.26
CA ALA A 237 15.24 14.74 -21.49
C ALA A 237 14.99 15.99 -22.35
N GLN A 238 14.24 15.83 -23.42
CA GLN A 238 13.86 16.96 -24.30
C GLN A 238 12.73 17.81 -23.74
N ARG A 239 11.79 17.16 -23.03
CA ARG A 239 10.60 17.82 -22.44
C ARG A 239 10.77 17.95 -20.93
N GLU A 240 10.70 16.84 -20.19
CA GLU A 240 10.73 16.85 -18.74
C GLU A 240 11.26 15.56 -18.12
N VAL A 241 11.63 15.65 -16.84
CA VAL A 241 12.05 14.53 -15.98
C VAL A 241 10.99 14.34 -14.91
N ILE A 242 10.36 13.16 -14.87
CA ILE A 242 9.26 12.86 -13.96
C ILE A 242 9.74 11.92 -12.84
N LEU A 243 9.58 12.34 -11.58
CA LEU A 243 9.84 11.54 -10.39
C LEU A 243 8.59 10.77 -9.99
N SER A 244 8.67 9.45 -9.95
CA SER A 244 7.62 8.55 -9.49
C SER A 244 8.18 7.39 -8.64
N ALA A 245 9.22 7.71 -7.84
CA ALA A 245 9.94 6.74 -7.01
C ALA A 245 9.29 6.53 -5.61
N GLY A 246 8.08 7.04 -5.40
CA GLY A 246 7.31 6.91 -4.16
C GLY A 246 7.74 7.89 -3.08
N SER A 247 7.07 7.81 -1.91
CA SER A 247 7.24 8.74 -0.80
C SER A 247 8.64 8.73 -0.15
N ILE A 248 9.40 7.67 -0.33
CA ILE A 248 10.76 7.53 0.19
C ILE A 248 11.79 7.81 -0.92
N GLY A 249 11.65 7.16 -2.06
CA GLY A 249 12.64 7.26 -3.13
C GLY A 249 12.65 8.61 -3.84
N SER A 250 11.51 9.31 -3.99
CA SER A 250 11.48 10.60 -4.66
C SER A 250 12.18 11.71 -3.87
N PRO A 251 11.91 11.92 -2.57
CA PRO A 251 12.66 12.90 -1.79
C PRO A 251 14.14 12.52 -1.63
N HIS A 252 14.47 11.24 -1.46
CA HIS A 252 15.85 10.79 -1.42
C HIS A 252 16.60 11.15 -2.71
N LEU A 253 16.01 10.88 -3.87
CA LEU A 253 16.62 11.21 -5.16
C LEU A 253 16.74 12.72 -5.39
N LEU A 254 15.81 13.53 -4.91
CA LEU A 254 15.95 15.01 -4.92
C LEU A 254 17.14 15.44 -4.09
N GLN A 255 17.30 14.91 -2.87
CA GLN A 255 18.45 15.20 -2.01
C GLN A 255 19.76 14.79 -2.68
N LEU A 256 19.88 13.58 -3.22
CA LEU A 256 21.04 13.12 -3.99
C LEU A 256 21.35 14.01 -5.21
N SER A 257 20.36 14.74 -5.70
CA SER A 257 20.51 15.69 -6.82
C SER A 257 20.88 17.10 -6.38
N GLY A 258 21.07 17.32 -5.06
CA GLY A 258 21.39 18.63 -4.49
C GLY A 258 20.18 19.53 -4.24
N ILE A 259 18.96 18.95 -4.21
CA ILE A 259 17.69 19.66 -3.95
C ILE A 259 17.13 19.21 -2.60
N GLY A 260 17.11 20.08 -1.61
CA GLY A 260 16.62 19.73 -0.28
C GLY A 260 16.98 20.74 0.79
N PRO A 261 16.78 20.40 2.08
CA PRO A 261 17.23 21.21 3.21
C PRO A 261 18.76 21.31 3.22
N ALA A 262 19.29 22.53 3.38
CA ALA A 262 20.72 22.79 3.28
C ALA A 262 21.55 22.02 4.33
N ASP A 263 21.03 21.90 5.54
CA ASP A 263 21.63 21.13 6.65
C ASP A 263 21.72 19.64 6.33
N VAL A 264 20.62 19.04 5.86
CA VAL A 264 20.57 17.61 5.48
C VAL A 264 21.60 17.30 4.37
N LEU A 265 21.66 18.15 3.33
CA LEU A 265 22.59 17.96 2.22
C LEU A 265 24.05 18.12 2.67
N LYS A 266 24.33 19.10 3.52
CA LYS A 266 25.65 19.31 4.08
C LYS A 266 26.14 18.12 4.91
N ASP A 267 25.26 17.60 5.78
CA ASP A 267 25.57 16.44 6.63
C ASP A 267 25.84 15.17 5.81
N ALA A 268 25.11 15.01 4.70
CA ALA A 268 25.31 13.92 3.73
C ALA A 268 26.50 14.15 2.75
N GLY A 269 27.22 15.25 2.84
CA GLY A 269 28.32 15.59 1.92
C GLY A 269 27.86 15.87 0.48
N ILE A 270 26.59 16.29 0.31
CA ILE A 270 25.99 16.59 -0.99
C ILE A 270 26.03 18.09 -1.24
N GLU A 271 26.51 18.49 -2.41
CA GLU A 271 26.52 19.89 -2.85
C GLU A 271 25.10 20.44 -2.97
N LEU A 272 24.82 21.55 -2.27
CA LEU A 272 23.54 22.27 -2.38
C LEU A 272 23.43 22.98 -3.72
N LYS A 273 22.44 22.60 -4.54
CA LYS A 273 22.10 23.27 -5.79
C LYS A 273 20.85 24.11 -5.68
N HIS A 274 19.88 23.65 -4.91
CA HIS A 274 18.64 24.38 -4.66
C HIS A 274 18.09 24.05 -3.28
N GLU A 275 17.98 25.07 -2.41
CA GLU A 275 17.36 24.89 -1.10
C GLU A 275 15.84 24.72 -1.27
N LEU A 276 15.33 23.59 -0.81
CA LEU A 276 13.90 23.28 -0.78
C LEU A 276 13.61 22.53 0.52
N ARG A 277 13.26 23.27 1.56
CA ARG A 277 13.16 22.77 2.95
C ARG A 277 12.14 21.67 3.17
N GLY A 278 11.11 21.60 2.34
CA GLY A 278 10.04 20.57 2.45
C GLY A 278 10.44 19.19 1.93
N VAL A 279 11.54 19.06 1.20
CA VAL A 279 11.97 17.77 0.65
C VAL A 279 12.37 16.81 1.77
N GLY A 280 11.65 15.68 1.83
CA GLY A 280 11.85 14.67 2.87
C GLY A 280 11.17 14.99 4.21
N GLN A 281 10.41 16.08 4.31
CA GLN A 281 9.69 16.45 5.53
C GLN A 281 8.22 16.02 5.48
N ASN A 282 7.51 16.09 6.61
CA ASN A 282 6.09 15.78 6.76
C ASN A 282 5.69 14.35 6.37
N LEU A 283 6.57 13.38 6.55
CA LEU A 283 6.23 11.98 6.31
C LEU A 283 5.10 11.55 7.25
N GLN A 284 4.04 10.99 6.68
CA GLN A 284 2.94 10.34 7.39
C GLN A 284 2.88 8.88 7.00
N ASP A 285 2.51 8.03 7.95
CA ASP A 285 2.22 6.62 7.70
C ASP A 285 1.18 6.11 8.69
N HIS A 286 0.44 5.07 8.30
CA HIS A 286 -0.55 4.44 9.17
C HIS A 286 0.13 3.36 9.99
N LEU A 287 0.32 3.61 11.29
CA LEU A 287 0.70 2.56 12.23
C LEU A 287 -0.51 1.65 12.43
N GLU A 288 -0.32 0.35 12.31
CA GLU A 288 -1.34 -0.63 12.63
C GLU A 288 -0.86 -1.61 13.70
N PHE A 289 -1.81 -2.23 14.37
CA PHE A 289 -1.60 -3.44 15.14
C PHE A 289 -2.74 -4.41 14.88
N TYR A 290 -2.62 -5.65 15.32
CA TYR A 290 -3.66 -6.65 15.11
C TYR A 290 -4.01 -7.37 16.41
N PHE A 291 -5.30 -7.61 16.57
CA PHE A 291 -5.82 -8.53 17.55
C PHE A 291 -5.77 -9.94 17.00
N GLN A 292 -5.39 -10.90 17.82
CA GLN A 292 -5.44 -12.32 17.50
C GLN A 292 -6.25 -13.06 18.55
N TYR A 293 -7.18 -13.86 18.06
CA TYR A 293 -8.05 -14.71 18.88
C TYR A 293 -7.91 -16.17 18.49
N ARG A 294 -8.00 -17.08 19.48
CA ARG A 294 -8.25 -18.49 19.18
C ARG A 294 -9.64 -18.66 18.62
N CYS A 295 -9.76 -19.54 17.62
CA CYS A 295 -11.05 -19.91 17.05
C CYS A 295 -11.51 -21.25 17.59
N LYS A 296 -12.77 -21.29 18.07
CA LYS A 296 -13.41 -22.52 18.58
C LYS A 296 -13.59 -23.59 17.50
N GLN A 297 -13.70 -23.16 16.24
CA GLN A 297 -14.00 -24.02 15.09
C GLN A 297 -12.80 -24.18 14.17
N PRO A 298 -12.58 -25.37 13.55
CA PRO A 298 -11.45 -25.62 12.67
C PRO A 298 -11.68 -25.12 11.24
N ILE A 299 -12.15 -23.87 11.09
CA ILE A 299 -12.55 -23.26 9.81
C ILE A 299 -11.59 -22.22 9.28
N THR A 300 -10.49 -21.98 10.01
CA THR A 300 -9.51 -20.93 9.66
C THR A 300 -8.44 -21.44 8.71
N LEU A 301 -7.75 -20.51 8.05
CA LEU A 301 -6.66 -20.82 7.13
C LEU A 301 -5.43 -21.43 7.82
N ASN A 302 -5.31 -21.32 9.15
CA ASN A 302 -4.24 -21.99 9.90
C ASN A 302 -4.19 -23.49 9.61
N GLY A 303 -5.35 -24.16 9.44
CA GLY A 303 -5.43 -25.56 9.04
C GLY A 303 -5.00 -25.87 7.59
N LYS A 304 -4.54 -24.85 6.83
CA LYS A 304 -4.08 -25.00 5.43
C LYS A 304 -2.62 -24.57 5.23
N LEU A 305 -1.88 -24.39 6.33
CA LEU A 305 -0.48 -23.93 6.28
C LEU A 305 0.53 -25.06 6.14
N ASP A 306 0.10 -26.31 6.20
CA ASP A 306 0.98 -27.48 5.96
C ASP A 306 1.47 -27.56 4.50
N PRO A 307 2.60 -28.22 4.23
CA PRO A 307 3.20 -28.25 2.90
C PRO A 307 2.30 -28.85 1.81
N LEU A 308 1.50 -29.88 2.14
CA LEU A 308 0.60 -30.52 1.18
C LEU A 308 -0.56 -29.62 0.81
N SER A 309 -1.20 -28.98 1.78
CA SER A 309 -2.25 -28.00 1.55
C SER A 309 -1.75 -26.81 0.71
N LYS A 310 -0.56 -26.27 1.02
CA LYS A 310 0.07 -25.21 0.22
C LYS A 310 0.33 -25.64 -1.22
N LEU A 311 0.81 -26.89 -1.44
CA LEU A 311 1.02 -27.42 -2.77
C LEU A 311 -0.30 -27.54 -3.55
N LEU A 312 -1.35 -28.08 -2.94
CA LEU A 312 -2.67 -28.25 -3.58
C LEU A 312 -3.31 -26.90 -3.92
N ILE A 313 -3.23 -25.92 -3.01
CA ILE A 313 -3.68 -24.53 -3.25
C ILE A 313 -2.89 -23.91 -4.41
N GLY A 314 -1.57 -24.08 -4.40
CA GLY A 314 -0.69 -23.60 -5.46
C GLY A 314 -0.99 -24.24 -6.82
N MET A 315 -1.18 -25.56 -6.89
CA MET A 315 -1.54 -26.26 -8.13
C MET A 315 -2.92 -25.81 -8.65
N ARG A 316 -3.93 -25.77 -7.80
CA ARG A 316 -5.26 -25.29 -8.19
C ARG A 316 -5.19 -23.87 -8.77
N TRP A 317 -4.48 -22.99 -8.10
CA TRP A 317 -4.29 -21.63 -8.62
C TRP A 317 -3.47 -21.61 -9.91
N PHE A 318 -2.39 -22.42 -10.00
CA PHE A 318 -1.53 -22.42 -11.18
C PHE A 318 -2.29 -22.80 -12.46
N PHE A 319 -3.14 -23.84 -12.39
CA PHE A 319 -3.89 -24.31 -13.54
C PHE A 319 -5.20 -23.57 -13.80
N PHE A 320 -5.91 -23.18 -12.75
CA PHE A 320 -7.29 -22.68 -12.86
C PHE A 320 -7.46 -21.22 -12.39
N LYS A 321 -6.46 -20.62 -11.72
CA LYS A 321 -6.56 -19.26 -11.14
C LYS A 321 -7.75 -19.08 -10.18
N THR A 322 -8.12 -20.13 -9.44
CA THR A 322 -9.27 -20.16 -8.54
C THR A 322 -8.93 -20.71 -7.15
N GLY A 323 -9.90 -20.67 -6.24
CA GLY A 323 -9.77 -21.20 -4.87
C GLY A 323 -9.00 -20.26 -3.95
N LEU A 324 -8.48 -20.79 -2.84
CA LEU A 324 -7.78 -20.00 -1.83
C LEU A 324 -6.57 -19.24 -2.38
N GLY A 325 -5.92 -19.74 -3.44
CA GLY A 325 -4.82 -19.03 -4.08
C GLY A 325 -5.18 -17.71 -4.77
N ALA A 326 -6.47 -17.51 -5.07
CA ALA A 326 -6.98 -16.39 -5.85
C ALA A 326 -7.47 -15.18 -5.01
N SER A 327 -7.35 -15.24 -3.68
CA SER A 327 -7.73 -14.17 -2.75
C SER A 327 -6.55 -13.74 -1.89
N ASN A 328 -6.55 -12.48 -1.45
CA ASN A 328 -5.67 -11.95 -0.42
C ASN A 328 -6.14 -12.31 1.01
N HIS A 329 -7.32 -12.88 1.14
CA HIS A 329 -8.02 -13.26 2.37
C HIS A 329 -8.44 -12.11 3.29
N PHE A 330 -8.31 -10.87 2.89
CA PHE A 330 -8.93 -9.73 3.54
C PHE A 330 -10.27 -9.46 2.83
N GLU A 331 -11.34 -10.14 3.24
CA GLU A 331 -12.63 -10.09 2.51
C GLU A 331 -13.74 -9.37 3.29
N SER A 332 -13.49 -8.96 4.55
CA SER A 332 -14.37 -8.05 5.28
C SER A 332 -13.59 -6.94 5.97
N CYS A 333 -14.24 -5.79 6.14
CA CYS A 333 -13.66 -4.58 6.69
C CYS A 333 -14.68 -3.78 7.51
N GLY A 334 -14.17 -2.74 8.16
CA GLY A 334 -14.98 -1.72 8.80
C GLY A 334 -14.30 -0.37 8.75
N PHE A 335 -15.09 0.68 8.60
CA PHE A 335 -14.65 2.06 8.70
C PHE A 335 -15.53 2.74 9.74
N ILE A 336 -14.95 3.23 10.82
CA ILE A 336 -15.70 3.84 11.92
C ILE A 336 -15.03 5.11 12.43
N ARG A 337 -15.76 5.89 13.21
CA ARG A 337 -15.23 7.05 13.94
C ARG A 337 -14.77 6.63 15.33
N SER A 338 -13.59 7.09 15.71
CA SER A 338 -12.95 6.76 17.02
C SER A 338 -13.73 7.28 18.23
N ARG A 339 -14.47 8.37 18.04
CA ARG A 339 -15.22 9.06 19.10
C ARG A 339 -16.29 10.00 18.52
N ALA A 340 -17.20 10.43 19.36
CA ALA A 340 -18.13 11.50 19.01
C ALA A 340 -17.38 12.80 18.62
N GLY A 341 -17.91 13.54 17.65
CA GLY A 341 -17.32 14.77 17.13
C GLY A 341 -16.27 14.59 16.03
N VAL A 342 -15.84 13.36 15.72
CA VAL A 342 -15.09 13.07 14.49
C VAL A 342 -16.06 13.12 13.31
N GLU A 343 -15.73 13.90 12.28
CA GLU A 343 -16.67 14.18 11.20
C GLU A 343 -16.80 13.06 10.17
N TRP A 344 -15.74 12.25 9.96
CA TRP A 344 -15.70 11.10 9.05
C TRP A 344 -14.82 9.99 9.61
N PRO A 345 -14.90 8.76 9.08
CA PRO A 345 -14.16 7.62 9.62
C PRO A 345 -12.66 7.89 9.72
N ASP A 346 -12.10 7.65 10.88
CA ASP A 346 -10.67 7.78 11.18
C ASP A 346 -10.03 6.46 11.62
N MET A 347 -10.81 5.38 11.62
CA MET A 347 -10.36 4.01 11.89
C MET A 347 -10.74 3.07 10.76
N GLN A 348 -9.82 2.17 10.41
CA GLN A 348 -10.03 1.14 9.41
C GLN A 348 -9.70 -0.23 9.96
N TYR A 349 -10.61 -1.18 9.73
CA TYR A 349 -10.46 -2.59 10.06
C TYR A 349 -10.23 -3.45 8.83
N HIS A 350 -9.35 -4.44 8.98
CA HIS A 350 -9.16 -5.53 8.03
C HIS A 350 -9.28 -6.85 8.79
N PHE A 351 -10.17 -7.72 8.35
CA PHE A 351 -10.37 -9.02 8.98
C PHE A 351 -9.69 -10.13 8.17
N LEU A 352 -8.99 -11.02 8.87
CA LEU A 352 -8.33 -12.18 8.29
C LEU A 352 -8.73 -13.46 9.05
N PRO A 353 -9.28 -14.50 8.41
CA PRO A 353 -9.65 -15.77 9.04
C PRO A 353 -8.42 -16.66 9.27
N ALA A 354 -7.35 -16.10 9.79
CA ALA A 354 -6.11 -16.75 10.18
C ALA A 354 -5.38 -15.93 11.23
N ALA A 355 -4.75 -16.56 12.19
CA ALA A 355 -3.80 -15.89 13.07
C ALA A 355 -2.37 -16.15 12.55
N MET A 356 -1.80 -15.14 11.91
CA MET A 356 -0.53 -15.23 11.19
C MET A 356 0.41 -14.09 11.58
N ARG A 357 1.70 -14.34 11.37
CA ARG A 357 2.76 -13.33 11.44
C ARG A 357 3.03 -12.76 10.04
N TYR A 358 3.66 -11.60 9.95
CA TYR A 358 4.01 -10.98 8.66
C TYR A 358 4.97 -11.83 7.81
N ASP A 359 5.73 -12.77 8.43
CA ASP A 359 6.57 -13.73 7.71
C ASP A 359 5.78 -14.89 7.08
N GLY A 360 4.44 -14.89 7.19
CA GLY A 360 3.55 -15.91 6.64
C GLY A 360 3.49 -17.20 7.45
N LYS A 361 4.04 -17.22 8.68
CA LYS A 361 3.92 -18.35 9.59
C LYS A 361 2.73 -18.19 10.52
N SER A 362 2.22 -19.30 11.06
CA SER A 362 1.22 -19.28 12.11
C SER A 362 1.75 -18.52 13.34
N ALA A 363 0.88 -17.76 14.00
CA ALA A 363 1.22 -17.05 15.23
C ALA A 363 1.31 -18.02 16.43
N PHE A 364 0.53 -19.11 16.41
CA PHE A 364 0.47 -20.15 17.44
C PHE A 364 -0.07 -21.46 16.83
N ASP A 365 -0.05 -22.54 17.58
CA ASP A 365 -0.61 -23.83 17.17
C ASP A 365 -2.13 -23.85 17.32
N GLY A 366 -2.82 -24.26 16.25
CA GLY A 366 -4.27 -24.36 16.21
C GLY A 366 -4.95 -23.33 15.31
N HIS A 367 -6.24 -23.15 15.49
CA HIS A 367 -7.08 -22.27 14.71
C HIS A 367 -7.24 -20.90 15.35
N GLY A 368 -7.12 -19.84 14.56
CA GLY A 368 -7.30 -18.47 15.00
C GLY A 368 -7.69 -17.54 13.87
N PHE A 369 -8.10 -16.36 14.24
CA PHE A 369 -8.38 -15.25 13.33
C PHE A 369 -7.72 -13.98 13.85
N GLN A 370 -7.58 -13.00 12.99
CA GLN A 370 -7.01 -11.71 13.38
C GLN A 370 -7.76 -10.55 12.75
N VAL A 371 -7.74 -9.43 13.47
CA VAL A 371 -8.30 -8.16 13.05
C VAL A 371 -7.18 -7.13 13.06
N HIS A 372 -6.84 -6.60 11.92
CA HIS A 372 -5.93 -5.48 11.78
C HIS A 372 -6.70 -4.19 11.99
N ILE A 373 -6.14 -3.26 12.73
CA ILE A 373 -6.71 -1.94 13.00
C ILE A 373 -5.63 -0.89 13.01
N GLY A 374 -5.94 0.26 12.42
CA GLY A 374 -5.11 1.45 12.44
C GLY A 374 -5.94 2.73 12.46
N HIS A 375 -5.31 3.79 12.95
CA HIS A 375 -5.82 5.14 12.88
C HIS A 375 -5.41 5.78 11.55
N ASN A 376 -6.39 6.18 10.73
CA ASN A 376 -6.14 6.66 9.36
C ASN A 376 -5.70 8.12 9.27
N LYS A 377 -5.72 8.85 10.38
CA LYS A 377 -5.39 10.29 10.41
C LYS A 377 -4.35 10.62 11.48
N PRO A 378 -3.14 10.05 11.39
CA PRO A 378 -2.10 10.36 12.38
C PRO A 378 -1.68 11.83 12.27
N SER A 379 -1.50 12.47 13.42
CA SER A 379 -1.00 13.84 13.54
C SER A 379 0.53 13.87 13.58
N SER A 380 1.17 12.79 13.99
CA SER A 380 2.63 12.65 14.03
C SER A 380 3.24 12.80 12.64
N ARG A 381 4.40 13.45 12.57
CA ARG A 381 5.11 13.73 11.32
C ARG A 381 6.56 13.29 11.39
N GLY A 382 6.98 12.62 10.35
CA GLY A 382 8.31 12.12 10.18
C GLY A 382 9.07 12.78 9.03
N TRP A 383 10.17 12.14 8.65
CA TRP A 383 11.04 12.64 7.60
C TRP A 383 11.83 11.52 6.92
N VAL A 384 12.41 11.84 5.75
CA VAL A 384 13.35 11.02 4.98
C VAL A 384 14.61 11.85 4.73
N LYS A 385 15.79 11.33 5.10
CA LYS A 385 17.08 12.02 4.95
C LYS A 385 18.11 11.13 4.26
N ALA A 386 18.80 11.65 3.26
CA ALA A 386 20.01 11.03 2.73
C ALA A 386 21.09 11.01 3.82
N LEU A 387 21.86 9.92 3.89
CA LEU A 387 22.97 9.75 4.83
C LEU A 387 24.32 10.07 4.17
N SER A 388 24.40 9.90 2.86
CA SER A 388 25.59 10.24 2.07
C SER A 388 25.23 10.56 0.62
N ALA A 389 26.22 10.85 -0.19
CA ALA A 389 26.09 11.06 -1.63
C ALA A 389 26.03 9.74 -2.43
N ASP A 390 26.16 8.57 -1.78
CA ASP A 390 26.05 7.26 -2.44
C ASP A 390 24.58 6.89 -2.70
N PRO A 391 24.15 6.77 -3.97
CA PRO A 391 22.78 6.39 -4.31
C PRO A 391 22.43 4.95 -3.92
N GLY A 392 23.42 4.12 -3.60
CA GLY A 392 23.24 2.75 -3.11
C GLY A 392 22.95 2.68 -1.61
N GLU A 393 23.27 3.74 -0.86
CA GLU A 393 22.98 3.82 0.57
C GLU A 393 21.51 4.13 0.82
N LYS A 394 20.88 3.39 1.74
CA LYS A 394 19.48 3.60 2.08
C LYS A 394 19.33 4.91 2.87
N PRO A 395 18.28 5.71 2.60
CA PRO A 395 18.02 6.90 3.39
C PRO A 395 17.59 6.54 4.81
N MET A 396 17.82 7.42 5.75
CA MET A 396 17.23 7.32 7.09
C MET A 396 15.77 7.75 7.03
N ILE A 397 14.89 6.94 7.63
CA ILE A 397 13.45 7.12 7.64
C ILE A 397 12.99 7.17 9.08
N GLN A 398 12.31 8.22 9.46
CA GLN A 398 11.75 8.40 10.80
C GLN A 398 10.28 8.74 10.65
N PHE A 399 9.38 7.97 11.30
CA PHE A 399 7.94 8.25 11.26
C PHE A 399 7.48 9.10 12.45
N ASN A 400 8.18 9.00 13.58
CA ASN A 400 7.78 9.60 14.85
C ASN A 400 6.38 9.13 15.30
N TYR A 401 6.07 7.86 15.10
CA TYR A 401 4.80 7.28 15.50
C TYR A 401 4.49 7.55 16.96
N LEU A 402 3.26 7.93 17.26
CA LEU A 402 2.77 8.26 18.60
C LEU A 402 3.48 9.44 19.28
N GLN A 403 4.11 10.32 18.51
CA GLN A 403 4.65 11.58 19.02
C GLN A 403 3.55 12.46 19.59
N GLU A 404 2.42 12.53 18.89
CA GLU A 404 1.30 13.38 19.25
C GLU A 404 0.32 12.65 20.18
N GLN A 405 -0.16 13.35 21.20
CA GLN A 405 -1.12 12.79 22.17
C GLN A 405 -2.42 12.30 21.52
N ALA A 406 -2.87 12.99 20.47
CA ALA A 406 -4.05 12.61 19.70
C ALA A 406 -3.91 11.21 19.05
N ASP A 407 -2.72 10.85 18.58
CA ASP A 407 -2.44 9.54 17.99
C ASP A 407 -2.47 8.44 19.06
N ILE A 408 -1.93 8.72 20.26
CA ILE A 408 -1.99 7.79 21.41
C ILE A 408 -3.45 7.54 21.81
N GLU A 409 -4.27 8.58 21.89
CA GLU A 409 -5.69 8.45 22.24
C GLU A 409 -6.46 7.71 21.15
N GLY A 410 -6.16 7.97 19.85
CA GLY A 410 -6.68 7.22 18.71
C GLY A 410 -6.38 5.72 18.83
N PHE A 411 -5.13 5.35 19.14
CA PHE A 411 -4.75 3.95 19.34
C PHE A 411 -5.43 3.30 20.56
N ARG A 412 -5.56 4.00 21.66
CA ARG A 412 -6.34 3.52 22.81
C ARG A 412 -7.80 3.28 22.46
N ALA A 413 -8.39 4.16 21.63
CA ALA A 413 -9.75 3.97 21.12
C ALA A 413 -9.82 2.75 20.20
N CYS A 414 -8.83 2.53 19.30
CA CYS A 414 -8.73 1.32 18.49
C CYS A 414 -8.81 0.05 19.35
N VAL A 415 -8.08 -0.01 20.47
CA VAL A 415 -8.10 -1.17 21.37
C VAL A 415 -9.49 -1.38 21.99
N ARG A 416 -10.08 -0.34 22.58
CA ARG A 416 -11.39 -0.46 23.25
C ARG A 416 -12.50 -0.87 22.28
N LEU A 417 -12.61 -0.18 21.15
CA LEU A 417 -13.67 -0.41 20.18
C LEU A 417 -13.53 -1.77 19.50
N THR A 418 -12.30 -2.23 19.23
CA THR A 418 -12.09 -3.58 18.68
C THR A 418 -12.57 -4.65 19.65
N ARG A 419 -12.29 -4.52 20.95
CA ARG A 419 -12.78 -5.45 21.97
C ARG A 419 -14.30 -5.40 22.11
N GLU A 420 -14.90 -4.22 22.04
CA GLU A 420 -16.36 -4.06 22.03
C GLU A 420 -17.00 -4.80 20.85
N ILE A 421 -16.48 -4.62 19.63
CA ILE A 421 -16.97 -5.29 18.43
C ILE A 421 -16.75 -6.81 18.53
N LEU A 422 -15.56 -7.26 18.87
CA LEU A 422 -15.27 -8.70 18.93
C LEU A 422 -15.96 -9.41 20.10
N ASN A 423 -16.51 -8.68 21.08
CA ASN A 423 -17.30 -9.23 22.17
C ASN A 423 -18.79 -9.36 21.88
N GLN A 424 -19.25 -8.98 20.69
CA GLN A 424 -20.65 -9.11 20.29
C GLN A 424 -21.07 -10.59 20.09
N PRO A 425 -22.36 -10.93 20.26
CA PRO A 425 -22.90 -12.29 20.14
C PRO A 425 -22.56 -12.98 18.81
N ALA A 426 -22.51 -12.26 17.69
CA ALA A 426 -22.15 -12.82 16.38
C ALA A 426 -20.79 -13.52 16.38
N MET A 427 -19.85 -13.12 17.25
CA MET A 427 -18.54 -13.76 17.37
C MET A 427 -18.51 -14.93 18.37
N ASP A 428 -19.52 -15.13 19.20
CA ASP A 428 -19.55 -16.17 20.24
C ASP A 428 -19.36 -17.60 19.73
N PRO A 429 -19.90 -17.99 18.57
CA PRO A 429 -19.67 -19.33 18.00
C PRO A 429 -18.21 -19.60 17.62
N TYR A 430 -17.42 -18.55 17.45
CA TYR A 430 -16.07 -18.61 16.89
C TYR A 430 -15.00 -18.19 17.87
N ARG A 431 -15.23 -17.16 18.69
CA ARG A 431 -14.28 -16.57 19.62
C ARG A 431 -14.03 -17.48 20.82
N ALA A 432 -12.77 -17.88 21.04
CA ALA A 432 -12.36 -18.57 22.26
C ALA A 432 -11.66 -17.62 23.24
N GLY A 433 -10.42 -17.20 22.97
CA GLY A 433 -9.65 -16.31 23.85
C GLY A 433 -8.78 -15.35 23.04
N GLU A 434 -8.61 -14.14 23.57
CA GLU A 434 -7.65 -13.16 23.04
C GLU A 434 -6.22 -13.65 23.31
N ILE A 435 -5.36 -13.56 22.31
CA ILE A 435 -3.94 -13.94 22.39
C ILE A 435 -3.09 -12.69 22.32
N GLN A 436 -3.46 -11.76 21.47
CA GLN A 436 -2.77 -10.52 21.23
C GLN A 436 -3.77 -9.37 21.04
N PRO A 437 -3.55 -8.21 21.70
CA PRO A 437 -2.43 -7.86 22.57
C PRO A 437 -2.40 -8.60 23.92
N GLY A 438 -3.46 -9.30 24.30
CA GLY A 438 -3.61 -9.97 25.58
C GLY A 438 -4.34 -9.10 26.61
N GLU A 439 -4.66 -9.69 27.77
CA GLU A 439 -5.36 -9.04 28.90
C GLU A 439 -4.51 -7.93 29.55
#